data_bfa4c90d38a5c1d54fad4ca4d443e087
#
_entry.id   bfa4c90d38a5c1d54fad4ca4d443e087
#
_cell.length_a   1.000
_cell.length_b   1.000
_cell.length_c   1.000
_cell.angle_alpha   90.00
_cell.angle_beta   90.00
_cell.angle_gamma   90.00
#
_symmetry.space_group_name_H-M   'P 1'
#
loop_
_entity.id
_entity.type
_entity.pdbx_description
1 polymer ?
#
loop_
_entity_poly.entity_id
_entity_poly.type
_entity_poly.pdbx_seq_one_letter_code
_entity_poly.pdbx_strand_id
1 'polypeptide(L)'
;MKPLRALAAAALLATAIPLLPAAGPLVPVGLARVDITPDTPILLSGYQSRTTAAEKVEMRLHARALALGEDGPGLTVLLAAEVIAIGEDTAAHVAMELERRFGIPRARVAVTATHTHAGPALADTIPFMFSRDLPEEERDRIARHTRVFREKLVAVATAAIAARRPARLDWAEGRVDFAAHRRTVVDGKWKGFGIVPGGPVDHALPVLRVTDSAGAVRGVLLGYACHCTTLAGSDNFVHPDWAGDAAARIEAAHGGAPALVTIGCGADANPGMPRGLAGVPVHGAKVADEVARLLAEPMRPLGPVTAATLRRMELPFDRAVTRAELETRAATGSRVQTAYAARRFLAELDAGRALPAALPYVVQAWSFGRDLRMVFLAGEVVSEYSLRLRRELPDERLWITAYANATPSYIPSRRMFPEGGYEIDGSMDYYGWPVRLAEKTEDVIIDAVKAMLGSAPHHP
;
A
#
# COMPACT_ATOMS: atom_id res chain seq x y z
N MET A 1 39.67 47.38 63.28
CA MET A 1 38.85 46.17 63.01
C MET A 1 37.61 46.61 62.26
N LYS A 2 37.51 46.31 60.99
CA LYS A 2 36.34 46.59 60.15
C LYS A 2 35.68 45.24 59.81
N PRO A 3 34.34 45.08 59.88
CA PRO A 3 33.67 43.83 59.54
C PRO A 3 33.47 43.72 58.02
N LEU A 4 33.85 42.56 57.46
CA LEU A 4 33.51 42.14 56.09
C LEU A 4 32.00 41.85 56.04
N ARG A 5 31.32 42.48 55.06
CA ARG A 5 29.95 42.11 54.67
C ARG A 5 30.06 41.07 53.54
N ALA A 6 29.54 39.86 53.80
CA ALA A 6 29.38 38.83 52.78
C ALA A 6 28.10 39.13 51.97
N LEU A 7 28.23 39.31 50.64
CA LEU A 7 27.10 39.33 49.73
C LEU A 7 26.78 37.88 49.34
N ALA A 8 25.60 37.42 49.68
CA ALA A 8 25.02 36.18 49.16
C ALA A 8 24.38 36.45 47.80
N ALA A 9 24.96 35.90 46.74
CA ALA A 9 24.35 35.89 45.40
C ALA A 9 23.35 34.75 45.31
N ALA A 10 22.05 35.08 45.24
CA ALA A 10 20.98 34.12 44.93
C ALA A 10 20.96 33.86 43.44
N ALA A 11 21.35 32.65 43.01
CA ALA A 11 21.19 32.19 41.65
C ALA A 11 19.74 31.76 41.41
N LEU A 12 19.01 32.53 40.61
CA LEU A 12 17.70 32.09 40.09
C LEU A 12 17.93 31.01 39.03
N LEU A 13 17.62 29.75 39.35
CA LEU A 13 17.43 28.68 38.36
C LEU A 13 16.11 28.95 37.62
N ALA A 14 16.19 29.49 36.42
CA ALA A 14 15.06 29.51 35.48
C ALA A 14 14.86 28.09 34.95
N THR A 15 13.90 27.39 35.49
CA THR A 15 13.39 26.14 34.92
C THR A 15 12.68 26.47 33.60
N ALA A 16 13.33 26.16 32.46
CA ALA A 16 12.68 26.21 31.16
C ALA A 16 11.54 25.18 31.16
N ILE A 17 10.31 25.66 31.27
CA ILE A 17 9.14 24.84 31.01
C ILE A 17 9.15 24.51 29.52
N PRO A 18 9.21 23.23 29.13
CA PRO A 18 9.12 22.90 27.71
C PRO A 18 7.77 23.40 27.17
N LEU A 19 7.78 24.31 26.21
CA LEU A 19 6.57 24.68 25.49
C LEU A 19 6.05 23.41 24.80
N LEU A 20 4.93 22.88 25.30
CA LEU A 20 4.17 21.87 24.58
C LEU A 20 3.80 22.45 23.21
N PRO A 21 4.00 21.71 22.12
CA PRO A 21 3.58 22.18 20.81
C PRO A 21 2.10 22.55 20.86
N ALA A 22 1.74 23.68 20.25
CA ALA A 22 0.36 24.12 20.19
C ALA A 22 -0.50 23.02 19.58
N ALA A 23 -1.64 22.71 20.22
CA ALA A 23 -2.56 21.71 19.72
C ALA A 23 -3.01 22.09 18.30
N GLY A 24 -2.93 21.13 17.36
CA GLY A 24 -3.39 21.31 15.98
C GLY A 24 -4.87 21.64 15.88
N PRO A 25 -5.33 22.13 14.72
CA PRO A 25 -6.75 22.44 14.50
C PRO A 25 -7.60 21.17 14.60
N LEU A 26 -8.87 21.36 14.99
CA LEU A 26 -9.87 20.30 14.90
C LEU A 26 -10.30 20.13 13.44
N VAL A 27 -10.27 18.90 12.98
CA VAL A 27 -10.71 18.49 11.64
C VAL A 27 -11.85 17.48 11.81
N PRO A 28 -12.94 17.54 11.02
CA PRO A 28 -13.93 16.48 11.00
C PRO A 28 -13.29 15.16 10.53
N VAL A 29 -13.23 14.14 11.37
CA VAL A 29 -12.65 12.83 11.09
C VAL A 29 -13.62 11.73 11.43
N GLY A 30 -13.81 10.80 10.52
CA GLY A 30 -14.57 9.59 10.75
C GLY A 30 -13.81 8.35 10.30
N LEU A 31 -13.98 7.27 11.04
CA LEU A 31 -13.40 5.96 10.76
C LEU A 31 -14.49 4.90 10.82
N ALA A 32 -14.34 3.89 9.97
CA ALA A 32 -15.21 2.72 9.97
C ALA A 32 -14.43 1.48 9.55
N ARG A 33 -14.95 0.32 9.95
CA ARG A 33 -14.43 -1.01 9.58
C ARG A 33 -15.58 -1.89 9.13
N VAL A 34 -15.33 -2.73 8.12
CA VAL A 34 -16.26 -3.75 7.64
C VAL A 34 -15.54 -5.06 7.42
N ASP A 35 -16.19 -6.15 7.71
CA ASP A 35 -15.73 -7.49 7.39
C ASP A 35 -15.89 -7.77 5.89
N ILE A 36 -14.76 -8.10 5.24
CA ILE A 36 -14.69 -8.47 3.82
C ILE A 36 -14.32 -9.94 3.61
N THR A 37 -14.31 -10.74 4.68
CA THR A 37 -14.03 -12.18 4.59
C THR A 37 -14.93 -12.81 3.55
N PRO A 38 -14.38 -13.62 2.63
CA PRO A 38 -15.17 -14.30 1.61
C PRO A 38 -16.01 -15.42 2.21
N ASP A 39 -17.09 -15.78 1.53
CA ASP A 39 -17.71 -17.08 1.70
C ASP A 39 -16.75 -18.15 1.13
N THR A 40 -16.56 -19.24 1.84
CA THR A 40 -15.71 -20.37 1.41
C THR A 40 -16.58 -21.50 0.83
N PRO A 41 -16.03 -22.36 -0.05
CA PRO A 41 -14.66 -22.35 -0.54
C PRO A 41 -14.40 -21.28 -1.60
N ILE A 42 -13.17 -20.71 -1.65
CA ILE A 42 -12.73 -19.75 -2.66
C ILE A 42 -11.25 -19.89 -2.95
N LEU A 43 -10.82 -19.66 -4.21
CA LEU A 43 -9.40 -19.58 -4.56
C LEU A 43 -8.75 -18.34 -3.92
N LEU A 44 -7.59 -18.55 -3.31
CA LEU A 44 -6.76 -17.46 -2.79
C LEU A 44 -5.76 -17.00 -3.83
N SER A 45 -5.53 -15.69 -3.88
CA SER A 45 -4.53 -15.07 -4.74
C SER A 45 -3.14 -15.06 -4.09
N GLY A 46 -2.10 -14.73 -4.88
CA GLY A 46 -0.72 -14.52 -4.42
C GLY A 46 0.26 -15.65 -4.72
N TYR A 47 -0.20 -16.89 -4.83
CA TYR A 47 0.65 -18.04 -5.15
C TYR A 47 0.01 -18.90 -6.24
N GLN A 48 0.67 -18.97 -7.39
CA GLN A 48 0.23 -19.77 -8.55
C GLN A 48 0.17 -21.27 -8.22
N SER A 49 0.97 -21.73 -7.25
CA SER A 49 0.99 -23.14 -6.81
C SER A 49 -0.31 -23.58 -6.12
N ARG A 50 -1.19 -22.68 -5.72
CA ARG A 50 -2.50 -23.03 -5.16
C ARG A 50 -3.43 -23.52 -6.26
N THR A 51 -3.79 -24.77 -6.21
CA THR A 51 -4.66 -25.44 -7.19
C THR A 51 -6.08 -25.70 -6.67
N THR A 52 -6.28 -25.60 -5.36
CA THR A 52 -7.55 -25.85 -4.68
C THR A 52 -8.05 -24.61 -3.96
N ALA A 53 -9.36 -24.47 -3.85
CA ALA A 53 -10.01 -23.44 -3.06
C ALA A 53 -9.70 -23.61 -1.57
N ALA A 54 -9.61 -22.50 -0.85
CA ALA A 54 -9.50 -22.50 0.61
C ALA A 54 -10.87 -22.70 1.23
N GLU A 55 -10.95 -23.58 2.20
CA GLU A 55 -12.19 -23.90 2.95
C GLU A 55 -12.17 -23.31 4.36
N LYS A 56 -10.99 -22.93 4.87
CA LYS A 56 -10.80 -22.44 6.24
C LYS A 56 -10.54 -20.94 6.26
N VAL A 57 -11.17 -20.26 7.23
CA VAL A 57 -10.82 -18.90 7.65
C VAL A 57 -10.09 -19.00 8.98
N GLU A 58 -8.79 -18.73 8.98
CA GLU A 58 -7.98 -18.70 10.19
C GLU A 58 -8.13 -17.36 10.92
N MET A 59 -8.14 -16.27 10.17
CA MET A 59 -8.41 -14.92 10.67
C MET A 59 -9.25 -14.16 9.65
N ARG A 60 -10.24 -13.39 10.13
CA ARG A 60 -11.15 -12.62 9.27
C ARG A 60 -10.45 -11.44 8.61
N LEU A 61 -10.88 -11.12 7.39
CA LEU A 61 -10.37 -10.00 6.61
C LEU A 61 -11.26 -8.76 6.79
N HIS A 62 -10.65 -7.59 6.81
CA HIS A 62 -11.36 -6.33 6.96
C HIS A 62 -10.97 -5.31 5.89
N ALA A 63 -11.91 -4.45 5.56
CA ALA A 63 -11.63 -3.15 4.96
C ALA A 63 -11.92 -2.05 5.98
N ARG A 64 -11.07 -1.03 5.97
CA ARG A 64 -11.18 0.12 6.87
C ARG A 64 -11.18 1.40 6.05
N ALA A 65 -11.91 2.40 6.51
CA ALA A 65 -11.99 3.70 5.86
C ALA A 65 -11.70 4.82 6.86
N LEU A 66 -10.96 5.82 6.39
CA LEU A 66 -10.69 7.09 7.06
C LEU A 66 -11.25 8.21 6.19
N ALA A 67 -12.20 8.99 6.71
CA ALA A 67 -12.76 10.16 6.06
C ALA A 67 -12.31 11.43 6.79
N LEU A 68 -11.76 12.39 6.05
CA LEU A 68 -11.15 13.62 6.57
C LEU A 68 -11.76 14.86 5.90
N GLY A 69 -12.07 15.87 6.67
CA GLY A 69 -12.50 17.18 6.19
C GLY A 69 -14.01 17.41 6.16
N GLU A 70 -14.39 18.60 5.74
CA GLU A 70 -15.77 19.04 5.60
C GLU A 70 -16.44 18.46 4.36
N ASP A 71 -17.77 18.57 4.27
CA ASP A 71 -18.55 18.10 3.12
C ASP A 71 -18.15 18.80 1.82
N GLY A 72 -18.38 18.10 0.72
CA GLY A 72 -18.10 18.60 -0.61
C GLY A 72 -16.64 18.39 -1.05
N PRO A 73 -16.06 19.33 -1.82
CA PRO A 73 -14.76 19.11 -2.49
C PRO A 73 -13.56 19.07 -1.54
N GLY A 74 -13.74 19.38 -0.24
CA GLY A 74 -12.73 19.25 0.81
C GLY A 74 -12.64 17.87 1.43
N LEU A 75 -13.69 17.06 1.31
CA LEU A 75 -13.75 15.73 1.88
C LEU A 75 -12.79 14.76 1.18
N THR A 76 -12.03 14.02 1.96
CA THR A 76 -11.01 13.09 1.49
C THR A 76 -11.22 11.72 2.14
N VAL A 77 -11.12 10.64 1.37
CA VAL A 77 -11.36 9.27 1.86
C VAL A 77 -10.20 8.35 1.48
N LEU A 78 -9.61 7.71 2.49
CA LEU A 78 -8.67 6.62 2.34
C LEU A 78 -9.33 5.30 2.73
N LEU A 79 -9.21 4.28 1.88
CA LEU A 79 -9.60 2.91 2.17
C LEU A 79 -8.36 2.01 2.18
N ALA A 80 -8.27 1.13 3.17
CA ALA A 80 -7.28 0.07 3.25
C ALA A 80 -8.00 -1.28 3.36
N ALA A 81 -7.74 -2.19 2.43
CA ALA A 81 -8.40 -3.49 2.36
C ALA A 81 -7.38 -4.63 2.49
N GLU A 82 -7.72 -5.63 3.27
CA GLU A 82 -6.90 -6.84 3.49
C GLU A 82 -7.09 -7.83 2.33
N VAL A 83 -6.60 -7.43 1.15
CA VAL A 83 -6.60 -8.20 -0.10
C VAL A 83 -5.23 -8.07 -0.77
N ILE A 84 -4.96 -8.89 -1.79
CA ILE A 84 -3.67 -8.87 -2.48
C ILE A 84 -3.47 -7.60 -3.31
N ALA A 85 -4.51 -7.12 -3.95
CA ALA A 85 -4.43 -6.02 -4.92
C ALA A 85 -5.76 -5.29 -5.02
N ILE A 86 -5.71 -4.05 -5.47
CA ILE A 86 -6.88 -3.29 -5.91
C ILE A 86 -6.85 -3.24 -7.44
N GLY A 87 -7.93 -3.68 -8.07
CA GLY A 87 -8.15 -3.48 -9.50
C GLY A 87 -8.52 -2.03 -9.82
N GLU A 88 -8.15 -1.54 -10.99
CA GLU A 88 -8.51 -0.17 -11.42
C GLU A 88 -10.02 0.01 -11.45
N ASP A 89 -10.77 -0.99 -11.95
CA ASP A 89 -12.23 -0.95 -12.00
C ASP A 89 -12.86 -0.86 -10.61
N THR A 90 -12.29 -1.54 -9.62
CA THR A 90 -12.74 -1.45 -8.23
C THR A 90 -12.50 -0.04 -7.67
N ALA A 91 -11.32 0.53 -7.86
CA ALA A 91 -11.02 1.88 -7.38
C ALA A 91 -11.85 2.95 -8.10
N ALA A 92 -12.07 2.79 -9.40
CA ALA A 92 -12.92 3.68 -10.20
C ALA A 92 -14.38 3.61 -9.75
N HIS A 93 -14.92 2.41 -9.53
CA HIS A 93 -16.28 2.22 -9.04
C HIS A 93 -16.51 2.88 -7.68
N VAL A 94 -15.60 2.65 -6.72
CA VAL A 94 -15.69 3.28 -5.39
C VAL A 94 -15.66 4.80 -5.51
N ALA A 95 -14.72 5.35 -6.28
CA ALA A 95 -14.59 6.80 -6.43
C ALA A 95 -15.82 7.42 -7.12
N MET A 96 -16.35 6.78 -8.17
CA MET A 96 -17.57 7.21 -8.86
C MET A 96 -18.79 7.24 -7.91
N GLU A 97 -18.96 6.21 -7.09
CA GLU A 97 -20.04 6.16 -6.11
C GLU A 97 -19.92 7.24 -5.03
N LEU A 98 -18.70 7.53 -4.57
CA LEU A 98 -18.45 8.58 -3.59
C LEU A 98 -18.61 9.99 -4.20
N GLU A 99 -18.20 10.19 -5.46
CA GLU A 99 -18.44 11.43 -6.18
C GLU A 99 -19.94 11.68 -6.38
N ARG A 100 -20.67 10.66 -6.83
CA ARG A 100 -22.13 10.74 -7.05
C ARG A 100 -22.91 11.04 -5.77
N ARG A 101 -22.52 10.45 -4.63
CA ARG A 101 -23.25 10.57 -3.34
C ARG A 101 -22.86 11.80 -2.54
N PHE A 102 -21.59 12.19 -2.58
CA PHE A 102 -20.99 13.15 -1.65
C PHE A 102 -20.22 14.28 -2.35
N GLY A 103 -20.13 14.28 -3.68
CA GLY A 103 -19.37 15.28 -4.45
C GLY A 103 -17.85 15.20 -4.24
N ILE A 104 -17.31 14.04 -3.85
CA ILE A 104 -15.88 13.86 -3.56
C ILE A 104 -15.12 13.68 -4.89
N PRO A 105 -14.20 14.60 -5.26
CA PRO A 105 -13.43 14.44 -6.48
C PRO A 105 -12.55 13.19 -6.46
N ARG A 106 -12.35 12.54 -7.63
CA ARG A 106 -11.52 11.31 -7.75
C ARG A 106 -10.15 11.43 -7.08
N ALA A 107 -9.50 12.60 -7.18
CA ALA A 107 -8.20 12.86 -6.58
C ALA A 107 -8.20 12.80 -5.04
N ARG A 108 -9.36 12.82 -4.39
CA ARG A 108 -9.55 12.76 -2.94
C ARG A 108 -10.02 11.39 -2.43
N VAL A 109 -10.05 10.40 -3.30
CA VAL A 109 -10.34 9.01 -2.94
C VAL A 109 -9.12 8.16 -3.25
N ALA A 110 -8.55 7.51 -2.23
CA ALA A 110 -7.47 6.54 -2.37
C ALA A 110 -7.93 5.17 -1.83
N VAL A 111 -7.68 4.13 -2.60
CA VAL A 111 -8.00 2.74 -2.22
C VAL A 111 -6.72 1.94 -2.25
N THR A 112 -6.36 1.30 -1.14
CA THR A 112 -5.09 0.58 -0.97
C THR A 112 -5.32 -0.87 -0.56
N ALA A 113 -4.41 -1.76 -0.93
CA ALA A 113 -4.36 -3.14 -0.47
C ALA A 113 -3.24 -3.33 0.57
N THR A 114 -3.46 -4.23 1.54
CA THR A 114 -2.38 -4.69 2.43
C THR A 114 -1.50 -5.76 1.79
N HIS A 115 -1.87 -6.19 0.60
CA HIS A 115 -1.14 -7.18 -0.17
C HIS A 115 -0.99 -8.54 0.54
N THR A 116 -2.01 -8.99 1.28
CA THR A 116 -1.98 -10.34 1.84
C THR A 116 -2.04 -11.39 0.74
N HIS A 117 -1.14 -12.38 0.80
CA HIS A 117 -1.11 -13.53 -0.09
C HIS A 117 -2.02 -14.68 0.38
N ALA A 118 -2.87 -14.44 1.37
CA ALA A 118 -3.86 -15.39 1.88
C ALA A 118 -5.28 -14.78 1.88
N GLY A 119 -5.52 -13.84 0.97
CA GLY A 119 -6.83 -13.26 0.67
C GLY A 119 -7.46 -13.86 -0.60
N PRO A 120 -8.77 -13.66 -0.82
CA PRO A 120 -9.50 -14.20 -1.97
C PRO A 120 -9.00 -13.60 -3.29
N ALA A 121 -9.07 -14.37 -4.37
CA ALA A 121 -8.91 -13.85 -5.71
C ALA A 121 -10.04 -12.85 -6.04
N LEU A 122 -9.69 -11.77 -6.74
CA LEU A 122 -10.62 -10.77 -7.25
C LEU A 122 -10.58 -10.77 -8.78
N ALA A 123 -11.72 -10.57 -9.41
CA ALA A 123 -11.89 -10.73 -10.87
C ALA A 123 -11.10 -9.70 -11.70
N ASP A 124 -10.82 -8.53 -11.13
CA ASP A 124 -10.13 -7.41 -11.78
C ASP A 124 -8.67 -7.25 -11.34
N THR A 125 -8.07 -8.30 -10.76
CA THR A 125 -6.67 -8.28 -10.33
C THR A 125 -5.91 -9.48 -10.87
N ILE A 126 -4.67 -9.29 -11.28
CA ILE A 126 -3.69 -10.31 -11.68
C ILE A 126 -4.33 -11.38 -12.60
N PRO A 127 -4.68 -11.04 -13.85
CA PRO A 127 -5.58 -11.81 -14.70
C PRO A 127 -5.09 -13.24 -15.01
N PHE A 128 -3.78 -13.48 -14.99
CA PHE A 128 -3.20 -14.80 -15.27
C PHE A 128 -2.59 -15.46 -14.04
N MET A 129 -3.02 -15.07 -12.82
CA MET A 129 -2.49 -15.58 -11.55
C MET A 129 -2.36 -17.10 -11.52
N PHE A 130 -3.36 -17.82 -11.98
CA PHE A 130 -3.41 -19.28 -11.90
C PHE A 130 -2.77 -19.98 -13.10
N SER A 131 -2.41 -19.26 -14.16
CA SER A 131 -1.78 -19.76 -15.40
C SER A 131 -2.53 -20.95 -16.02
N ARG A 132 -3.87 -20.96 -15.84
CA ARG A 132 -4.82 -21.94 -16.36
C ARG A 132 -6.20 -21.32 -16.50
N ASP A 133 -7.03 -21.88 -17.36
CA ASP A 133 -8.44 -21.54 -17.41
C ASP A 133 -9.15 -22.13 -16.17
N LEU A 134 -9.85 -21.27 -15.45
CA LEU A 134 -10.62 -21.71 -14.28
C LEU A 134 -11.96 -22.29 -14.71
N PRO A 135 -12.49 -23.32 -14.00
CA PRO A 135 -13.86 -23.76 -14.14
C PRO A 135 -14.85 -22.60 -14.00
N GLU A 136 -15.99 -22.68 -14.68
CA GLU A 136 -17.02 -21.64 -14.66
C GLU A 136 -17.49 -21.33 -13.23
N GLU A 137 -17.72 -22.36 -12.43
CA GLU A 137 -18.14 -22.20 -11.04
C GLU A 137 -17.17 -21.37 -10.20
N GLU A 138 -15.86 -21.57 -10.40
CA GLU A 138 -14.82 -20.81 -9.70
C GLU A 138 -14.74 -19.36 -10.17
N ARG A 139 -14.85 -19.13 -11.49
CA ARG A 139 -14.95 -17.77 -12.04
C ARG A 139 -16.15 -17.02 -11.47
N ASP A 140 -17.29 -17.69 -11.39
CA ASP A 140 -18.53 -17.11 -10.86
C ASP A 140 -18.41 -16.79 -9.36
N ARG A 141 -17.76 -17.64 -8.57
CA ARG A 141 -17.48 -17.36 -7.14
C ARG A 141 -16.61 -16.11 -6.98
N ILE A 142 -15.52 -16.04 -7.74
CA ILE A 142 -14.63 -14.89 -7.74
C ILE A 142 -15.38 -13.61 -8.17
N ALA A 143 -16.18 -13.67 -9.23
CA ALA A 143 -16.96 -12.54 -9.72
C ALA A 143 -18.00 -12.05 -8.71
N ARG A 144 -18.74 -12.99 -8.08
CA ARG A 144 -19.69 -12.66 -7.00
C ARG A 144 -18.99 -12.01 -5.81
N HIS A 145 -17.89 -12.60 -5.36
CA HIS A 145 -17.11 -12.03 -4.25
C HIS A 145 -16.61 -10.64 -4.58
N THR A 146 -16.06 -10.42 -5.78
CA THR A 146 -15.57 -9.11 -6.22
C THR A 146 -16.68 -8.05 -6.19
N ARG A 147 -17.91 -8.39 -6.63
CA ARG A 147 -19.05 -7.47 -6.56
C ARG A 147 -19.39 -7.11 -5.11
N VAL A 148 -19.52 -8.11 -4.23
CA VAL A 148 -19.79 -7.88 -2.80
C VAL A 148 -18.67 -7.07 -2.14
N PHE A 149 -17.42 -7.33 -2.50
CA PHE A 149 -16.26 -6.58 -2.04
C PHE A 149 -16.37 -5.09 -2.41
N ARG A 150 -16.70 -4.76 -3.66
CA ARG A 150 -16.92 -3.38 -4.12
C ARG A 150 -18.04 -2.69 -3.34
N GLU A 151 -19.16 -3.37 -3.12
CA GLU A 151 -20.29 -2.86 -2.33
C GLU A 151 -19.86 -2.57 -0.88
N LYS A 152 -19.09 -3.46 -0.25
CA LYS A 152 -18.56 -3.28 1.11
C LYS A 152 -17.58 -2.11 1.20
N LEU A 153 -16.73 -1.88 0.18
CA LEU A 153 -15.84 -0.71 0.14
C LEU A 153 -16.62 0.60 0.11
N VAL A 154 -17.67 0.69 -0.71
CA VAL A 154 -18.56 1.88 -0.75
C VAL A 154 -19.29 2.05 0.58
N ALA A 155 -19.78 0.96 1.18
CA ALA A 155 -20.49 1.00 2.46
C ALA A 155 -19.59 1.48 3.61
N VAL A 156 -18.35 0.96 3.72
CA VAL A 156 -17.43 1.37 4.79
C VAL A 156 -16.96 2.83 4.63
N ALA A 157 -16.75 3.28 3.38
CA ALA A 157 -16.47 4.70 3.10
C ALA A 157 -17.63 5.60 3.53
N THR A 158 -18.88 5.21 3.16
CA THR A 158 -20.10 5.93 3.56
C THR A 158 -20.24 5.98 5.09
N ALA A 159 -19.98 4.87 5.78
CA ALA A 159 -20.02 4.81 7.25
C ALA A 159 -18.96 5.71 7.89
N ALA A 160 -17.74 5.74 7.36
CA ALA A 160 -16.68 6.63 7.83
C ALA A 160 -17.08 8.11 7.62
N ILE A 161 -17.65 8.46 6.48
CA ILE A 161 -18.13 9.82 6.18
C ILE A 161 -19.21 10.24 7.20
N ALA A 162 -20.17 9.38 7.48
CA ALA A 162 -21.25 9.63 8.44
C ALA A 162 -20.76 9.70 9.90
N ALA A 163 -19.66 9.00 10.22
CA ALA A 163 -19.09 8.95 11.57
C ALA A 163 -18.19 10.15 11.92
N ARG A 164 -18.02 11.13 11.02
CA ARG A 164 -17.11 12.26 11.24
C ARG A 164 -17.52 13.09 12.46
N ARG A 165 -16.52 13.40 13.29
CA ARG A 165 -16.62 14.28 14.46
C ARG A 165 -15.35 15.12 14.52
N PRO A 166 -15.36 16.31 15.15
CA PRO A 166 -14.15 17.08 15.40
C PRO A 166 -13.09 16.23 16.12
N ALA A 167 -11.90 16.17 15.53
CA ALA A 167 -10.76 15.40 16.03
C ALA A 167 -9.45 16.13 15.75
N ARG A 168 -8.39 15.78 16.46
CA ARG A 168 -7.03 16.20 16.16
C ARG A 168 -6.32 15.12 15.37
N LEU A 169 -5.50 15.58 14.45
CA LEU A 169 -4.60 14.73 13.66
C LEU A 169 -3.17 15.03 14.07
N ASP A 170 -2.42 14.00 14.38
CA ASP A 170 -0.99 14.09 14.64
C ASP A 170 -0.27 12.98 13.89
N TRP A 171 0.98 13.23 13.46
CA TRP A 171 1.77 12.21 12.80
C TRP A 171 3.19 12.15 13.33
N ALA A 172 3.80 10.99 13.23
CA ALA A 172 5.21 10.73 13.49
C ALA A 172 5.72 9.64 12.56
N GLU A 173 7.03 9.52 12.44
CA GLU A 173 7.67 8.43 11.72
C GLU A 173 8.57 7.65 12.67
N GLY A 174 8.33 6.36 12.77
CA GLY A 174 9.13 5.39 13.49
C GLY A 174 9.88 4.46 12.56
N ARG A 175 10.33 3.32 13.09
CA ARG A 175 11.10 2.34 12.34
C ARG A 175 10.82 0.92 12.80
N VAL A 176 10.63 0.01 11.83
CA VAL A 176 10.53 -1.45 12.06
C VAL A 176 11.51 -2.15 11.12
N ASP A 177 12.10 -3.25 11.54
CA ASP A 177 13.28 -3.85 10.92
C ASP A 177 13.11 -5.28 10.39
N PHE A 178 11.89 -5.85 10.41
CA PHE A 178 11.71 -7.22 9.99
C PHE A 178 11.62 -7.41 8.46
N ALA A 179 11.40 -6.35 7.69
CA ALA A 179 11.46 -6.43 6.22
C ALA A 179 12.90 -6.68 5.77
N ALA A 180 13.09 -7.63 4.87
CA ALA A 180 14.38 -7.98 4.31
C ALA A 180 14.32 -7.96 2.78
N HIS A 181 15.35 -7.39 2.15
CA HIS A 181 15.48 -7.44 0.69
C HIS A 181 15.52 -8.89 0.20
N ARG A 182 14.74 -9.19 -0.83
CA ARG A 182 14.53 -10.59 -1.25
C ARG A 182 15.28 -11.02 -2.50
N ARG A 183 15.86 -10.09 -3.26
CA ARG A 183 16.48 -10.39 -4.56
C ARG A 183 17.92 -10.86 -4.38
N THR A 184 18.15 -12.17 -4.52
CA THR A 184 19.51 -12.71 -4.56
C THR A 184 20.11 -12.48 -5.94
N VAL A 185 21.21 -11.72 -6.01
CA VAL A 185 21.93 -11.41 -7.25
C VAL A 185 23.35 -11.95 -7.13
N VAL A 186 23.79 -12.74 -8.12
CA VAL A 186 25.15 -13.28 -8.20
C VAL A 186 25.69 -12.96 -9.60
N ASP A 187 26.89 -12.43 -9.68
CA ASP A 187 27.53 -12.01 -10.92
C ASP A 187 26.65 -11.07 -11.77
N GLY A 188 25.95 -10.12 -11.09
CA GLY A 188 25.07 -9.15 -11.73
C GLY A 188 23.78 -9.74 -12.30
N LYS A 189 23.43 -10.99 -11.96
CA LYS A 189 22.21 -11.66 -12.41
C LYS A 189 21.37 -12.16 -11.25
N TRP A 190 20.05 -11.94 -11.34
CA TRP A 190 19.11 -12.49 -10.41
C TRP A 190 19.10 -14.02 -10.41
N LYS A 191 19.13 -14.63 -9.21
CA LYS A 191 19.17 -16.09 -9.03
C LYS A 191 17.94 -16.64 -8.28
N GLY A 192 17.15 -15.78 -7.65
CA GLY A 192 15.99 -16.21 -6.89
C GLY A 192 15.68 -15.29 -5.72
N PHE A 193 14.70 -15.72 -4.94
CA PHE A 193 14.34 -15.05 -3.70
C PHE A 193 15.15 -15.59 -2.52
N GLY A 194 15.52 -14.70 -1.60
CA GLY A 194 16.26 -15.03 -0.40
C GLY A 194 16.07 -13.97 0.68
N ILE A 195 16.93 -14.00 1.69
CA ILE A 195 17.13 -12.91 2.65
C ILE A 195 18.50 -12.32 2.34
N VAL A 196 18.56 -11.10 1.87
CA VAL A 196 19.78 -10.42 1.44
C VAL A 196 20.12 -9.31 2.44
N PRO A 197 21.04 -9.55 3.37
CA PRO A 197 21.44 -8.53 4.35
C PRO A 197 22.02 -7.28 3.67
N GLY A 198 21.60 -6.10 4.13
CA GLY A 198 22.10 -4.82 3.60
C GLY A 198 21.55 -4.43 2.22
N GLY A 199 20.67 -5.22 1.63
CA GLY A 199 19.93 -4.82 0.42
C GLY A 199 18.98 -3.65 0.69
N PRO A 200 18.54 -2.92 -0.35
CA PRO A 200 17.66 -1.76 -0.18
C PRO A 200 16.31 -2.15 0.41
N VAL A 201 15.94 -1.54 1.54
CA VAL A 201 14.63 -1.66 2.20
C VAL A 201 14.29 -0.32 2.84
N ASP A 202 13.06 0.14 2.69
CA ASP A 202 12.54 1.27 3.45
C ASP A 202 11.92 0.78 4.76
N HIS A 203 12.60 1.00 5.85
CA HIS A 203 12.18 0.59 7.20
C HIS A 203 11.32 1.63 7.93
N ALA A 204 11.00 2.75 7.29
CA ALA A 204 10.17 3.78 7.90
C ALA A 204 8.77 3.25 8.20
N LEU A 205 8.26 3.64 9.37
CA LEU A 205 6.91 3.38 9.83
C LEU A 205 6.21 4.72 10.11
N PRO A 206 5.69 5.43 9.11
CA PRO A 206 4.86 6.59 9.34
C PRO A 206 3.54 6.18 10.01
N VAL A 207 3.12 6.98 11.00
CA VAL A 207 1.91 6.77 11.80
C VAL A 207 1.15 8.10 11.91
N LEU A 208 -0.14 8.08 11.61
CA LEU A 208 -1.08 9.15 11.87
C LEU A 208 -2.02 8.71 12.99
N ARG A 209 -2.10 9.53 14.04
CA ARG A 209 -3.00 9.37 15.19
C ARG A 209 -4.20 10.27 15.01
N VAL A 210 -5.39 9.74 15.25
CA VAL A 210 -6.64 10.49 15.36
C VAL A 210 -7.07 10.48 16.83
N THR A 211 -7.22 11.66 17.44
CA THR A 211 -7.71 11.80 18.83
C THR A 211 -8.95 12.68 18.90
N ASP A 212 -9.84 12.37 19.81
CA ASP A 212 -10.97 13.25 20.13
C ASP A 212 -10.53 14.48 20.96
N SER A 213 -11.49 15.34 21.32
CA SER A 213 -11.23 16.53 22.13
C SER A 213 -10.75 16.21 23.55
N ALA A 214 -11.02 15.02 24.07
CA ALA A 214 -10.57 14.55 25.38
C ALA A 214 -9.18 13.87 25.32
N GLY A 215 -8.61 13.68 24.10
CA GLY A 215 -7.31 13.06 23.90
C GLY A 215 -7.37 11.54 23.74
N ALA A 216 -8.56 10.91 23.70
CA ALA A 216 -8.68 9.49 23.46
C ALA A 216 -8.41 9.14 21.98
N VAL A 217 -7.65 8.08 21.73
CA VAL A 217 -7.36 7.59 20.39
C VAL A 217 -8.64 7.04 19.75
N ARG A 218 -9.01 7.59 18.59
CA ARG A 218 -10.19 7.24 17.80
C ARG A 218 -9.84 6.43 16.54
N GLY A 219 -8.58 6.41 16.17
CA GLY A 219 -8.07 5.64 15.06
C GLY A 219 -6.61 5.88 14.79
N VAL A 220 -6.02 4.94 14.07
CA VAL A 220 -4.62 4.99 13.65
C VAL A 220 -4.55 4.65 12.17
N LEU A 221 -3.73 5.40 11.42
CA LEU A 221 -3.28 5.01 10.08
C LEU A 221 -1.77 4.81 10.14
N LEU A 222 -1.28 3.73 9.56
CA LEU A 222 0.14 3.43 9.51
C LEU A 222 0.56 2.88 8.16
N GLY A 223 1.86 2.96 7.84
CA GLY A 223 2.44 2.41 6.62
C GLY A 223 3.72 1.64 6.91
N TYR A 224 3.95 0.53 6.20
CA TYR A 224 5.21 -0.19 6.26
C TYR A 224 5.54 -0.88 4.92
N ALA A 225 6.79 -0.80 4.47
CA ALA A 225 7.22 -1.29 3.17
C ALA A 225 7.68 -2.76 3.24
N CYS A 226 6.70 -3.68 3.34
CA CYS A 226 6.96 -5.11 3.38
C CYS A 226 5.79 -5.90 2.80
N HIS A 227 6.07 -6.93 1.99
CA HIS A 227 5.07 -7.91 1.56
C HIS A 227 4.36 -8.56 2.75
N CYS A 228 3.05 -8.84 2.61
CA CYS A 228 2.34 -9.72 3.53
C CYS A 228 2.48 -11.18 3.07
N THR A 229 3.69 -11.69 3.19
CA THR A 229 4.12 -13.04 2.81
C THR A 229 4.81 -13.78 3.93
N THR A 230 4.44 -13.53 5.19
CA THR A 230 4.85 -14.36 6.31
C THR A 230 4.37 -15.80 6.10
N LEU A 231 3.13 -15.94 5.59
CA LEU A 231 2.53 -17.19 5.16
C LEU A 231 3.04 -17.61 3.77
N ALA A 232 3.20 -18.92 3.58
CA ALA A 232 3.66 -19.52 2.33
C ALA A 232 2.49 -19.97 1.42
N GLY A 233 2.79 -20.38 0.19
CA GLY A 233 1.80 -20.92 -0.73
C GLY A 233 1.11 -22.20 -0.25
N SER A 234 1.74 -22.96 0.63
CA SER A 234 1.17 -24.14 1.30
C SER A 234 0.12 -23.81 2.36
N ASP A 235 0.11 -22.57 2.86
CA ASP A 235 -0.86 -22.09 3.85
C ASP A 235 -2.16 -21.68 3.12
N ASN A 236 -3.01 -22.68 2.82
CA ASN A 236 -4.22 -22.50 2.03
C ASN A 236 -5.46 -22.23 2.90
N PHE A 237 -5.42 -21.14 3.64
CA PHE A 237 -6.52 -20.63 4.46
C PHE A 237 -6.56 -19.09 4.39
N VAL A 238 -7.73 -18.51 4.67
CA VAL A 238 -7.93 -17.05 4.65
C VAL A 238 -7.24 -16.42 5.87
N HIS A 239 -6.37 -15.41 5.62
CA HIS A 239 -5.64 -14.69 6.66
C HIS A 239 -5.12 -13.33 6.18
N PRO A 240 -5.16 -12.25 7.00
CA PRO A 240 -4.65 -10.93 6.63
C PRO A 240 -3.12 -10.78 6.80
N ASP A 241 -2.38 -11.84 7.15
CA ASP A 241 -0.93 -11.85 7.43
C ASP A 241 -0.54 -10.89 8.57
N TRP A 242 0.74 -10.46 8.64
CA TRP A 242 1.25 -9.58 9.70
C TRP A 242 0.51 -8.24 9.79
N ALA A 243 0.03 -7.70 8.65
CA ALA A 243 -0.66 -6.42 8.62
C ALA A 243 -1.99 -6.45 9.37
N GLY A 244 -2.77 -7.52 9.20
CA GLY A 244 -4.01 -7.68 9.95
C GLY A 244 -3.79 -8.00 11.42
N ASP A 245 -2.75 -8.77 11.77
CA ASP A 245 -2.38 -9.02 13.18
C ASP A 245 -1.97 -7.72 13.88
N ALA A 246 -1.15 -6.88 13.22
CA ALA A 246 -0.80 -5.57 13.73
C ALA A 246 -2.02 -4.67 13.95
N ALA A 247 -2.92 -4.59 12.95
CA ALA A 247 -4.16 -3.84 13.06
C ALA A 247 -5.01 -4.32 14.23
N ALA A 248 -5.20 -5.63 14.39
CA ALA A 248 -5.99 -6.21 15.46
C ALA A 248 -5.41 -5.90 16.85
N ARG A 249 -4.09 -5.93 17.01
CA ARG A 249 -3.40 -5.56 18.28
C ARG A 249 -3.60 -4.09 18.62
N ILE A 250 -3.42 -3.20 17.64
CA ILE A 250 -3.61 -1.75 17.82
C ILE A 250 -5.07 -1.46 18.18
N GLU A 251 -6.03 -2.06 17.46
CA GLU A 251 -7.46 -1.92 17.74
C GLU A 251 -7.81 -2.40 19.16
N ALA A 252 -7.30 -3.55 19.58
CA ALA A 252 -7.51 -4.09 20.93
C ALA A 252 -6.96 -3.17 22.02
N ALA A 253 -5.78 -2.56 21.80
CA ALA A 253 -5.17 -1.63 22.75
C ALA A 253 -5.94 -0.29 22.89
N HIS A 254 -6.75 0.06 21.90
CA HIS A 254 -7.46 1.35 21.85
C HIS A 254 -9.00 1.19 21.79
N GLY A 255 -9.55 0.19 22.48
CA GLY A 255 -11.01 0.02 22.63
C GLY A 255 -11.76 -0.24 21.31
N GLY A 256 -11.10 -0.84 20.31
CA GLY A 256 -11.66 -1.14 19.00
C GLY A 256 -11.59 0.01 17.99
N ALA A 257 -10.85 1.07 18.29
CA ALA A 257 -10.60 2.17 17.36
C ALA A 257 -9.91 1.65 16.07
N PRO A 258 -10.46 1.89 14.86
CA PRO A 258 -9.94 1.27 13.63
C PRO A 258 -8.47 1.62 13.35
N ALA A 259 -7.67 0.59 12.98
CA ALA A 259 -6.27 0.73 12.59
C ALA A 259 -6.10 0.37 11.11
N LEU A 260 -5.88 1.37 10.27
CA LEU A 260 -5.65 1.21 8.82
C LEU A 260 -4.17 0.94 8.58
N VAL A 261 -3.87 -0.13 7.85
CA VAL A 261 -2.50 -0.46 7.42
C VAL A 261 -2.38 -0.25 5.91
N THR A 262 -1.41 0.56 5.50
CA THR A 262 -1.01 0.72 4.09
C THR A 262 0.36 0.10 3.86
N ILE A 263 0.62 -0.37 2.64
CA ILE A 263 1.93 -0.92 2.30
C ILE A 263 2.73 0.11 1.51
N GLY A 264 3.97 0.35 1.95
CA GLY A 264 4.92 1.20 1.25
C GLY A 264 5.54 0.50 0.03
N CYS A 265 6.59 1.09 -0.54
CA CYS A 265 7.35 0.49 -1.63
C CYS A 265 8.15 -0.73 -1.11
N GLY A 266 7.52 -1.88 -1.07
CA GLY A 266 8.06 -3.12 -0.49
C GLY A 266 7.98 -4.32 -1.43
N ALA A 267 7.86 -4.10 -2.75
CA ALA A 267 7.71 -5.18 -3.72
C ALA A 267 8.92 -6.12 -3.79
N ASP A 268 10.09 -5.67 -3.41
CA ASP A 268 11.32 -6.44 -3.30
C ASP A 268 11.74 -6.75 -1.85
N ALA A 269 10.84 -6.55 -0.88
CA ALA A 269 11.07 -6.79 0.53
C ALA A 269 10.03 -7.78 1.10
N ASN A 270 10.51 -8.89 1.65
CA ASN A 270 9.70 -9.89 2.34
C ASN A 270 9.92 -9.82 3.86
N PRO A 271 8.96 -10.32 4.67
CA PRO A 271 9.23 -10.55 6.08
C PRO A 271 10.47 -11.46 6.26
N GLY A 272 11.34 -11.11 7.20
CA GLY A 272 12.44 -11.97 7.64
C GLY A 272 11.94 -13.17 8.44
N MET A 273 12.82 -13.76 9.21
CA MET A 273 12.44 -14.86 10.14
C MET A 273 11.80 -14.31 11.42
N PRO A 274 10.86 -15.04 12.01
CA PRO A 274 10.31 -16.35 11.61
C PRO A 274 9.25 -16.22 10.51
N ARG A 275 9.00 -17.32 9.79
CA ARG A 275 7.98 -17.45 8.72
C ARG A 275 6.87 -18.41 9.13
N GLY A 276 5.81 -18.50 8.31
CA GLY A 276 4.63 -19.31 8.56
C GLY A 276 3.71 -18.71 9.62
N LEU A 277 2.68 -19.44 10.03
CA LEU A 277 1.65 -18.96 10.95
C LEU A 277 2.23 -18.48 12.30
N ALA A 278 3.29 -19.12 12.80
CA ALA A 278 3.97 -18.68 14.02
C ALA A 278 4.74 -17.36 13.86
N GLY A 279 5.12 -16.98 12.64
CA GLY A 279 5.80 -15.72 12.34
C GLY A 279 4.86 -14.51 12.32
N VAL A 280 3.60 -14.71 11.97
CA VAL A 280 2.61 -13.64 11.86
C VAL A 280 2.51 -12.79 13.13
N PRO A 281 2.27 -13.37 14.34
CA PRO A 281 2.17 -12.58 15.55
C PRO A 281 3.49 -11.92 15.98
N VAL A 282 4.64 -12.45 15.56
CA VAL A 282 5.95 -11.85 15.86
C VAL A 282 6.13 -10.55 15.07
N HIS A 283 5.80 -10.57 13.79
CA HIS A 283 5.92 -9.38 12.93
C HIS A 283 4.83 -8.35 13.23
N GLY A 284 3.58 -8.80 13.45
CA GLY A 284 2.49 -7.91 13.86
C GLY A 284 2.75 -7.20 15.17
N ALA A 285 3.34 -7.90 16.16
CA ALA A 285 3.72 -7.32 17.44
C ALA A 285 4.79 -6.22 17.27
N LYS A 286 5.84 -6.44 16.47
CA LYS A 286 6.88 -5.41 16.21
C LYS A 286 6.28 -4.10 15.67
N VAL A 287 5.29 -4.19 14.78
CA VAL A 287 4.58 -3.01 14.26
C VAL A 287 3.73 -2.36 15.34
N ALA A 288 2.94 -3.16 16.08
CA ALA A 288 2.06 -2.63 17.13
C ALA A 288 2.84 -1.99 18.28
N ASP A 289 3.98 -2.57 18.68
CA ASP A 289 4.85 -2.04 19.74
C ASP A 289 5.48 -0.69 19.32
N GLU A 290 5.94 -0.55 18.08
CA GLU A 290 6.49 0.71 17.58
C GLU A 290 5.37 1.78 17.47
N VAL A 291 4.17 1.40 17.02
CA VAL A 291 3.00 2.29 17.04
C VAL A 291 2.70 2.74 18.45
N ALA A 292 2.66 1.82 19.43
CA ALA A 292 2.39 2.15 20.83
C ALA A 292 3.44 3.12 21.40
N ARG A 293 4.72 2.90 21.07
CA ARG A 293 5.81 3.83 21.45
C ARG A 293 5.58 5.24 20.88
N LEU A 294 5.27 5.34 19.59
CA LEU A 294 5.01 6.64 18.94
C LEU A 294 3.77 7.35 19.51
N LEU A 295 2.70 6.60 19.78
CA LEU A 295 1.46 7.19 20.36
C LEU A 295 1.67 7.73 21.77
N ALA A 296 2.66 7.24 22.53
CA ALA A 296 3.01 7.71 23.86
C ALA A 296 3.91 8.96 23.86
N GLU A 297 4.49 9.31 22.71
CA GLU A 297 5.38 10.45 22.54
C GLU A 297 4.69 11.66 21.89
N PRO A 298 5.27 12.87 21.99
CA PRO A 298 4.77 14.01 21.25
C PRO A 298 4.87 13.78 19.73
N MET A 299 3.73 13.89 19.05
CA MET A 299 3.64 13.79 17.59
C MET A 299 3.42 15.19 16.99
N ARG A 300 3.71 15.33 15.67
CA ARG A 300 3.53 16.60 14.95
C ARG A 300 2.06 16.79 14.61
N PRO A 301 1.46 17.94 14.95
CA PRO A 301 0.07 18.20 14.60
C PRO A 301 -0.10 18.38 13.09
N LEU A 302 -1.24 17.91 12.56
CA LEU A 302 -1.65 18.09 11.16
C LEU A 302 -2.96 18.86 11.07
N GLY A 303 -3.07 19.68 10.03
CA GLY A 303 -4.33 20.26 9.57
C GLY A 303 -5.09 19.30 8.62
N PRO A 304 -6.11 19.82 7.92
CA PRO A 304 -6.83 19.07 6.89
C PRO A 304 -5.96 18.85 5.64
N VAL A 305 -6.44 17.98 4.73
CA VAL A 305 -5.84 17.84 3.39
C VAL A 305 -6.11 19.10 2.58
N THR A 306 -5.07 19.90 2.33
CA THR A 306 -5.15 21.18 1.63
C THR A 306 -5.14 21.05 0.11
N ALA A 307 -4.47 20.01 -0.42
CA ALA A 307 -4.43 19.74 -1.85
C ALA A 307 -4.44 18.23 -2.10
N ALA A 308 -5.12 17.83 -3.16
CA ALA A 308 -5.15 16.45 -3.65
C ALA A 308 -5.06 16.47 -5.17
N THR A 309 -4.12 15.72 -5.71
CA THR A 309 -3.87 15.60 -7.15
C THR A 309 -3.81 14.14 -7.55
N LEU A 310 -4.27 13.84 -8.77
CA LEU A 310 -4.17 12.51 -9.37
C LEU A 310 -3.75 12.68 -10.82
N ARG A 311 -2.73 11.92 -11.23
CA ARG A 311 -2.22 11.90 -12.59
C ARG A 311 -2.32 10.48 -13.16
N ARG A 312 -2.95 10.37 -14.31
CA ARG A 312 -2.92 9.16 -15.15
C ARG A 312 -1.82 9.33 -16.19
N MET A 313 -1.10 8.26 -16.44
CA MET A 313 0.00 8.21 -17.40
C MET A 313 0.12 6.82 -17.99
N GLU A 314 0.93 6.69 -19.01
CA GLU A 314 1.29 5.41 -19.60
C GLU A 314 2.78 5.14 -19.39
N LEU A 315 3.12 3.96 -18.91
CA LEU A 315 4.49 3.49 -18.79
C LEU A 315 4.80 2.65 -20.02
N PRO A 316 5.79 3.06 -20.84
CA PRO A 316 6.09 2.34 -22.06
C PRO A 316 6.70 0.97 -21.78
N PHE A 317 6.42 0.00 -22.61
CA PHE A 317 7.18 -1.23 -22.69
C PHE A 317 8.53 -1.00 -23.40
N ASP A 318 9.49 -1.90 -23.17
CA ASP A 318 10.82 -1.78 -23.77
C ASP A 318 10.80 -1.98 -25.30
N ARG A 319 9.85 -2.77 -25.81
CA ARG A 319 9.66 -3.07 -27.24
C ARG A 319 8.27 -3.67 -27.52
N ALA A 320 7.94 -3.80 -28.77
CA ALA A 320 6.80 -4.62 -29.18
C ALA A 320 7.19 -6.12 -29.17
N VAL A 321 6.20 -6.99 -28.95
CA VAL A 321 6.35 -8.44 -29.11
C VAL A 321 5.84 -8.86 -30.49
N THR A 322 6.51 -9.81 -31.11
CA THR A 322 6.09 -10.37 -32.40
C THR A 322 5.25 -11.63 -32.20
N ARG A 323 4.40 -11.95 -33.20
CA ARG A 323 3.64 -13.22 -33.22
C ARG A 323 4.58 -14.43 -33.09
N ALA A 324 5.68 -14.46 -33.89
CA ALA A 324 6.64 -15.56 -33.86
C ALA A 324 7.29 -15.79 -32.50
N GLU A 325 7.55 -14.70 -31.74
CA GLU A 325 8.02 -14.84 -30.37
C GLU A 325 6.95 -15.46 -29.44
N LEU A 326 5.68 -15.06 -29.60
CA LEU A 326 4.59 -15.63 -28.81
C LEU A 326 4.37 -17.10 -29.14
N GLU A 327 4.44 -17.49 -30.40
CA GLU A 327 4.37 -18.89 -30.85
C GLU A 327 5.52 -19.72 -30.23
N THR A 328 6.73 -19.17 -30.24
CA THR A 328 7.88 -19.81 -29.59
C THR A 328 7.67 -19.97 -28.10
N ARG A 329 7.23 -18.91 -27.39
CA ARG A 329 6.95 -18.96 -25.94
C ARG A 329 5.84 -19.95 -25.62
N ALA A 330 4.81 -20.05 -26.45
CA ALA A 330 3.69 -20.97 -26.27
C ALA A 330 4.11 -22.44 -26.44
N ALA A 331 5.05 -22.73 -27.34
CA ALA A 331 5.53 -24.07 -27.67
C ALA A 331 6.67 -24.55 -26.75
N THR A 332 7.61 -23.65 -26.42
CA THR A 332 8.88 -24.00 -25.74
C THR A 332 9.06 -23.34 -24.40
N GLY A 333 8.09 -22.57 -23.91
CA GLY A 333 8.18 -21.87 -22.64
C GLY A 333 8.49 -22.84 -21.49
N SER A 334 9.67 -22.68 -20.86
CA SER A 334 10.13 -23.51 -19.76
C SER A 334 9.28 -23.38 -18.50
N ARG A 335 8.45 -22.32 -18.43
CA ARG A 335 7.53 -22.01 -17.33
C ARG A 335 6.10 -22.06 -17.83
N VAL A 336 5.23 -22.72 -17.07
CA VAL A 336 3.80 -22.83 -17.41
C VAL A 336 3.13 -21.46 -17.59
N GLN A 337 3.55 -20.46 -16.81
CA GLN A 337 3.04 -19.08 -16.85
C GLN A 337 3.35 -18.44 -18.22
N THR A 338 4.58 -18.56 -18.67
CA THR A 338 5.03 -17.98 -19.96
C THR A 338 4.27 -18.59 -21.13
N ALA A 339 4.12 -19.91 -21.14
CA ALA A 339 3.38 -20.62 -22.18
C ALA A 339 1.87 -20.27 -22.15
N TYR A 340 1.27 -20.15 -20.96
CA TYR A 340 -0.12 -19.76 -20.81
C TYR A 340 -0.36 -18.33 -21.30
N ALA A 341 0.43 -17.37 -20.83
CA ALA A 341 0.32 -15.96 -21.23
C ALA A 341 0.47 -15.81 -22.77
N ALA A 342 1.47 -16.48 -23.35
CA ALA A 342 1.69 -16.44 -24.79
C ALA A 342 0.49 -16.97 -25.59
N ARG A 343 -0.15 -18.08 -25.18
CA ARG A 343 -1.39 -18.57 -25.81
C ARG A 343 -2.54 -17.58 -25.72
N ARG A 344 -2.68 -16.90 -24.57
CA ARG A 344 -3.70 -15.85 -24.39
C ARG A 344 -3.46 -14.67 -25.33
N PHE A 345 -2.20 -14.21 -25.47
CA PHE A 345 -1.86 -13.12 -26.40
C PHE A 345 -2.06 -13.52 -27.88
N LEU A 346 -1.74 -14.76 -28.25
CA LEU A 346 -2.01 -15.26 -29.59
C LEU A 346 -3.52 -15.27 -29.89
N ALA A 347 -4.35 -15.68 -28.92
CA ALA A 347 -5.79 -15.64 -29.08
C ALA A 347 -6.34 -14.20 -29.26
N GLU A 348 -5.74 -13.19 -28.61
CA GLU A 348 -6.08 -11.78 -28.85
C GLU A 348 -5.76 -11.37 -30.30
N LEU A 349 -4.55 -11.71 -30.77
CA LEU A 349 -4.12 -11.42 -32.14
C LEU A 349 -4.98 -12.16 -33.19
N ASP A 350 -5.36 -13.42 -32.93
CA ASP A 350 -6.22 -14.21 -33.81
C ASP A 350 -7.64 -13.63 -33.88
N ALA A 351 -8.09 -12.99 -32.81
CA ALA A 351 -9.35 -12.25 -32.78
C ALA A 351 -9.26 -10.83 -33.38
N GLY A 352 -8.10 -10.48 -33.97
CA GLY A 352 -7.86 -9.17 -34.60
C GLY A 352 -7.65 -8.03 -33.60
N ARG A 353 -7.41 -8.31 -32.32
CA ARG A 353 -7.16 -7.30 -31.30
C ARG A 353 -5.66 -7.03 -31.17
N ALA A 354 -5.28 -5.75 -31.08
CA ALA A 354 -3.91 -5.35 -30.85
C ALA A 354 -3.52 -5.60 -29.38
N LEU A 355 -2.26 -6.00 -29.17
CA LEU A 355 -1.72 -6.08 -27.81
C LEU A 355 -1.41 -4.68 -27.26
N PRO A 356 -1.48 -4.47 -25.94
CA PRO A 356 -1.13 -3.21 -25.32
C PRO A 356 0.29 -2.76 -25.65
N ALA A 357 0.47 -1.46 -25.94
CA ALA A 357 1.78 -0.85 -26.22
C ALA A 357 2.40 -0.16 -25.00
N ALA A 358 1.63 0.04 -23.95
CA ALA A 358 2.04 0.65 -22.70
C ALA A 358 1.16 0.14 -21.54
N LEU A 359 1.65 0.32 -20.33
CA LEU A 359 0.95 -0.01 -19.10
C LEU A 359 0.27 1.24 -18.54
N PRO A 360 -1.07 1.26 -18.36
CA PRO A 360 -1.77 2.34 -17.68
C PRO A 360 -1.31 2.45 -16.22
N TYR A 361 -1.01 3.67 -15.79
CA TYR A 361 -0.46 3.91 -14.46
C TYR A 361 -1.07 5.14 -13.78
N VAL A 362 -1.18 5.09 -12.46
CA VAL A 362 -1.76 6.17 -11.67
C VAL A 362 -0.80 6.57 -10.55
N VAL A 363 -0.58 7.87 -10.43
CA VAL A 363 0.09 8.51 -9.28
C VAL A 363 -0.89 9.46 -8.63
N GLN A 364 -0.97 9.43 -7.29
CA GLN A 364 -1.81 10.36 -6.54
C GLN A 364 -1.00 10.97 -5.41
N ALA A 365 -1.27 12.23 -5.06
CA ALA A 365 -0.62 12.90 -3.94
C ALA A 365 -1.63 13.74 -3.14
N TRP A 366 -1.48 13.72 -1.82
CA TRP A 366 -2.20 14.56 -0.87
C TRP A 366 -1.22 15.39 -0.06
N SER A 367 -1.58 16.65 0.21
CA SER A 367 -0.79 17.57 1.02
C SER A 367 -1.56 17.99 2.26
N PHE A 368 -0.94 17.89 3.41
CA PHE A 368 -1.38 18.46 4.69
C PHE A 368 -0.56 19.73 4.95
N GLY A 369 -0.86 20.81 4.23
CA GLY A 369 -0.02 22.00 4.22
C GLY A 369 1.42 21.67 3.82
N ARG A 370 2.38 22.10 4.66
CA ARG A 370 3.82 21.74 4.54
C ARG A 370 4.24 20.62 5.49
N ASP A 371 3.31 20.11 6.28
CA ASP A 371 3.64 19.21 7.38
C ASP A 371 3.77 17.76 6.95
N LEU A 372 3.03 17.35 5.92
CA LEU A 372 3.09 15.99 5.37
C LEU A 372 2.67 15.96 3.90
N ARG A 373 3.39 15.17 3.10
CA ARG A 373 3.03 14.79 1.73
C ARG A 373 2.78 13.29 1.68
N MET A 374 1.56 12.87 1.41
CA MET A 374 1.23 11.48 1.13
C MET A 374 1.27 11.23 -0.38
N VAL A 375 2.06 10.25 -0.81
CA VAL A 375 2.17 9.82 -2.21
C VAL A 375 1.62 8.41 -2.34
N PHE A 376 0.73 8.20 -3.29
CA PHE A 376 0.13 6.90 -3.59
C PHE A 376 0.55 6.47 -4.99
N LEU A 377 1.26 5.34 -5.05
CA LEU A 377 1.77 4.75 -6.28
C LEU A 377 0.98 3.49 -6.60
N ALA A 378 0.57 3.35 -7.85
CA ALA A 378 -0.04 2.12 -8.33
C ALA A 378 1.01 1.00 -8.46
N GLY A 379 0.55 -0.25 -8.36
CA GLY A 379 1.41 -1.42 -8.59
C GLY A 379 2.25 -1.86 -7.40
N GLU A 380 3.00 -2.92 -7.64
CA GLU A 380 3.98 -3.47 -6.73
C GLU A 380 5.31 -2.72 -6.91
N VAL A 381 5.47 -1.63 -6.18
CA VAL A 381 6.61 -0.71 -6.33
C VAL A 381 7.77 -1.15 -5.45
N VAL A 382 8.98 -1.24 -6.00
CA VAL A 382 10.17 -1.66 -5.26
C VAL A 382 10.72 -0.56 -4.34
N SER A 383 11.49 -0.95 -3.33
CA SER A 383 11.97 -0.09 -2.24
C SER A 383 12.74 1.16 -2.71
N GLU A 384 13.44 1.07 -3.82
CA GLU A 384 14.27 2.15 -4.35
C GLU A 384 13.49 3.42 -4.71
N TYR A 385 12.19 3.31 -5.02
CA TYR A 385 11.34 4.49 -5.28
C TYR A 385 11.19 5.37 -4.04
N SER A 386 10.86 4.77 -2.90
CA SER A 386 10.74 5.53 -1.64
C SER A 386 12.09 6.09 -1.19
N LEU A 387 13.15 5.27 -1.27
CA LEU A 387 14.51 5.70 -0.91
C LEU A 387 15.02 6.85 -1.81
N ARG A 388 14.71 6.79 -3.11
CA ARG A 388 15.06 7.83 -4.07
C ARG A 388 14.28 9.12 -3.84
N LEU A 389 12.96 9.03 -3.65
CA LEU A 389 12.13 10.21 -3.38
C LEU A 389 12.56 10.91 -2.10
N ARG A 390 12.83 10.18 -1.01
CA ARG A 390 13.35 10.76 0.24
C ARG A 390 14.71 11.44 0.06
N ARG A 391 15.58 10.87 -0.76
CA ARG A 391 16.92 11.46 -1.06
C ARG A 391 16.81 12.72 -1.94
N GLU A 392 15.93 12.71 -2.96
CA GLU A 392 15.79 13.81 -3.91
C GLU A 392 14.88 14.94 -3.42
N LEU A 393 14.08 14.70 -2.37
CA LEU A 393 13.18 15.66 -1.74
C LEU A 393 13.42 15.71 -0.21
N PRO A 394 14.64 16.08 0.23
CA PRO A 394 15.04 15.97 1.64
C PRO A 394 14.27 16.93 2.57
N ASP A 395 13.72 18.02 2.04
CA ASP A 395 12.95 19.01 2.79
C ASP A 395 11.45 18.63 2.91
N GLU A 396 11.00 17.61 2.17
CA GLU A 396 9.64 17.12 2.23
C GLU A 396 9.49 15.99 3.24
N ARG A 397 8.41 16.05 4.01
CA ARG A 397 8.01 14.95 4.90
C ARG A 397 7.11 14.02 4.10
N LEU A 398 7.66 12.87 3.70
CA LEU A 398 7.05 11.96 2.76
C LEU A 398 6.47 10.72 3.46
N TRP A 399 5.21 10.42 3.16
CA TRP A 399 4.58 9.13 3.38
C TRP A 399 4.27 8.50 2.03
N ILE A 400 4.99 7.46 1.66
CA ILE A 400 4.87 6.83 0.35
C ILE A 400 4.16 5.49 0.51
N THR A 401 3.04 5.34 -0.20
CA THR A 401 2.19 4.15 -0.22
C THR A 401 2.20 3.57 -1.63
N ALA A 402 2.47 2.28 -1.77
CA ALA A 402 2.29 1.49 -2.99
C ALA A 402 0.94 0.74 -2.97
N TYR A 403 0.71 -0.14 -3.93
CA TYR A 403 -0.54 -0.94 -4.02
C TYR A 403 -1.81 -0.09 -3.95
N ALA A 404 -1.75 1.12 -4.50
CA ALA A 404 -2.81 2.12 -4.38
C ALA A 404 -3.53 2.36 -5.71
N ASN A 405 -4.86 2.40 -5.66
CA ASN A 405 -5.77 2.72 -6.78
C ASN A 405 -5.76 1.75 -7.97
N ALA A 406 -4.68 1.03 -8.19
CA ALA A 406 -4.53 -0.06 -9.14
C ALA A 406 -3.28 -0.86 -8.79
N THR A 407 -3.26 -2.14 -9.15
CA THR A 407 -2.05 -2.97 -9.03
C THR A 407 -1.78 -3.63 -10.38
N PRO A 408 -1.36 -2.84 -11.39
CA PRO A 408 -1.28 -3.33 -12.77
C PRO A 408 -0.07 -4.22 -13.02
N SER A 409 1.01 -4.09 -12.24
CA SER A 409 2.25 -4.86 -12.39
C SER A 409 3.20 -4.61 -11.23
N TYR A 410 4.33 -5.34 -11.22
CA TYR A 410 5.56 -4.89 -10.55
C TYR A 410 6.11 -3.64 -11.23
N ILE A 411 6.64 -2.73 -10.42
CA ILE A 411 7.24 -1.47 -10.87
C ILE A 411 8.70 -1.47 -10.43
N PRO A 412 9.60 -1.99 -11.29
CA PRO A 412 11.01 -2.18 -10.96
C PRO A 412 11.80 -0.86 -11.02
N SER A 413 12.94 -0.82 -10.33
CA SER A 413 13.90 0.25 -10.45
C SER A 413 14.86 0.03 -11.62
N ARG A 414 15.48 1.11 -12.10
CA ARG A 414 16.45 1.08 -13.20
C ARG A 414 17.60 0.10 -12.95
N ARG A 415 18.09 0.03 -11.70
CA ARG A 415 19.17 -0.87 -11.30
C ARG A 415 18.87 -2.36 -11.60
N MET A 416 17.62 -2.76 -11.53
CA MET A 416 17.21 -4.15 -11.69
C MET A 416 17.21 -4.63 -13.15
N PHE A 417 17.17 -3.73 -14.13
CA PHE A 417 17.07 -4.12 -15.56
C PHE A 417 18.23 -4.99 -16.04
N PRO A 418 19.52 -4.65 -15.79
CA PRO A 418 20.62 -5.55 -16.15
C PRO A 418 20.63 -6.86 -15.36
N GLU A 419 20.05 -6.89 -14.15
CA GLU A 419 19.95 -8.10 -13.33
C GLU A 419 18.91 -9.09 -13.87
N GLY A 420 17.79 -8.57 -14.46
CA GLY A 420 16.63 -9.34 -14.86
C GLY A 420 15.86 -9.91 -13.67
N GLY A 421 15.09 -10.95 -13.91
CA GLY A 421 14.44 -11.71 -12.84
C GLY A 421 12.96 -11.45 -12.68
N TYR A 422 12.43 -11.78 -11.50
CA TYR A 422 10.98 -11.85 -11.29
C TYR A 422 10.28 -10.52 -11.47
N GLU A 423 10.75 -9.47 -10.82
CA GLU A 423 10.12 -8.15 -10.83
C GLU A 423 10.25 -7.43 -12.19
N ILE A 424 11.21 -7.86 -13.03
CA ILE A 424 11.44 -7.31 -14.38
C ILE A 424 10.68 -8.09 -15.45
N ASP A 425 10.87 -9.42 -15.44
CA ASP A 425 10.44 -10.29 -16.54
C ASP A 425 9.34 -11.26 -16.10
N GLY A 426 9.57 -11.95 -14.99
CA GLY A 426 8.78 -13.11 -14.60
C GLY A 426 7.37 -12.80 -14.15
N SER A 427 7.14 -11.63 -13.57
CA SER A 427 5.84 -11.20 -13.09
C SER A 427 4.91 -10.75 -14.22
N MET A 428 5.47 -10.29 -15.34
CA MET A 428 4.69 -9.82 -16.50
C MET A 428 3.71 -10.89 -17.00
N ASP A 429 4.14 -12.16 -16.96
CA ASP A 429 3.29 -13.29 -17.34
C ASP A 429 1.99 -13.38 -16.51
N TYR A 430 2.06 -13.13 -15.18
CA TYR A 430 0.91 -13.17 -14.28
C TYR A 430 -0.02 -11.97 -14.44
N TYR A 431 0.59 -10.80 -14.69
CA TYR A 431 -0.14 -9.54 -14.88
C TYR A 431 -0.72 -9.37 -16.29
N GLY A 432 -0.46 -10.32 -17.19
CA GLY A 432 -1.00 -10.30 -18.56
C GLY A 432 -0.36 -9.23 -19.44
N TRP A 433 0.94 -8.97 -19.27
CA TRP A 433 1.69 -8.05 -20.10
C TRP A 433 2.64 -8.80 -21.03
N PRO A 434 2.71 -8.41 -22.32
CA PRO A 434 3.43 -9.21 -23.32
C PRO A 434 4.95 -9.12 -23.22
N VAL A 435 5.47 -8.02 -22.65
CA VAL A 435 6.90 -7.73 -22.48
C VAL A 435 7.10 -6.86 -21.24
N ARG A 436 8.35 -6.71 -20.81
CA ARG A 436 8.72 -5.89 -19.66
C ARG A 436 8.60 -4.39 -19.94
N LEU A 437 8.52 -3.61 -18.86
CA LEU A 437 8.56 -2.15 -18.91
C LEU A 437 9.92 -1.65 -19.47
N ALA A 438 9.92 -0.44 -20.00
CA ALA A 438 11.15 0.23 -20.42
C ALA A 438 11.96 0.70 -19.19
N GLU A 439 13.28 0.69 -19.31
CA GLU A 439 14.22 1.07 -18.23
C GLU A 439 13.98 2.49 -17.68
N LYS A 440 13.45 3.40 -18.50
CA LYS A 440 13.13 4.79 -18.09
C LYS A 440 11.92 4.92 -17.16
N THR A 441 11.19 3.83 -16.89
CA THR A 441 9.95 3.83 -16.08
C THR A 441 10.15 4.48 -14.70
N GLU A 442 11.28 4.23 -14.04
CA GLU A 442 11.58 4.83 -12.75
C GLU A 442 11.63 6.35 -12.84
N ASP A 443 12.37 6.90 -13.80
CA ASP A 443 12.50 8.35 -13.96
C ASP A 443 11.14 9.01 -14.28
N VAL A 444 10.35 8.39 -15.15
CA VAL A 444 9.00 8.87 -15.52
C VAL A 444 8.09 9.01 -14.28
N ILE A 445 8.12 8.03 -13.39
CA ILE A 445 7.30 8.06 -12.15
C ILE A 445 7.85 9.07 -11.15
N ILE A 446 9.16 9.07 -10.90
CA ILE A 446 9.82 10.01 -9.98
C ILE A 446 9.57 11.45 -10.40
N ASP A 447 9.74 11.77 -11.68
CA ASP A 447 9.51 13.12 -12.22
C ASP A 447 8.03 13.54 -12.11
N ALA A 448 7.10 12.58 -12.32
CA ALA A 448 5.68 12.85 -12.12
C ALA A 448 5.36 13.19 -10.66
N VAL A 449 5.91 12.44 -9.69
CA VAL A 449 5.74 12.73 -8.25
C VAL A 449 6.32 14.11 -7.92
N LYS A 450 7.55 14.40 -8.35
CA LYS A 450 8.21 15.71 -8.09
C LYS A 450 7.40 16.86 -8.67
N ALA A 451 6.89 16.73 -9.89
CA ALA A 451 6.06 17.75 -10.51
C ALA A 451 4.74 17.97 -9.74
N MET A 452 4.11 16.90 -9.26
CA MET A 452 2.86 17.00 -8.48
C MET A 452 3.07 17.67 -7.11
N LEU A 453 4.19 17.39 -6.45
CA LEU A 453 4.53 18.01 -5.16
C LEU A 453 4.98 19.47 -5.31
N GLY A 454 5.72 19.80 -6.36
CA GLY A 454 6.14 21.18 -6.68
C GLY A 454 5.00 22.07 -7.17
N SER A 455 3.92 21.49 -7.72
CA SER A 455 2.74 22.22 -8.21
C SER A 455 1.72 22.53 -7.10
N ALA A 456 1.90 22.02 -5.89
CA ALA A 456 1.02 22.35 -4.77
C ALA A 456 1.19 23.85 -4.44
N PRO A 457 0.10 24.65 -4.36
CA PRO A 457 0.21 26.08 -4.11
C PRO A 457 0.94 26.30 -2.78
N HIS A 458 2.03 27.04 -2.84
CA HIS A 458 2.69 27.58 -1.66
C HIS A 458 1.77 28.69 -1.11
N HIS A 459 0.77 28.34 -0.29
CA HIS A 459 0.09 29.36 0.50
C HIS A 459 1.06 29.81 1.61
N PRO A 460 1.30 31.11 1.77
CA PRO A 460 2.20 31.69 2.76
C PRO A 460 1.76 31.42 4.20
#